data_5e15cd82f1602c69fdf9b24af170633c
#
_entry.id   5e15cd82f1602c69fdf9b24af170633c
#
_cell.length_a   1.000
_cell.length_b   1.000
_cell.length_c   1.000
_cell.angle_alpha   90.00
_cell.angle_beta   90.00
_cell.angle_gamma   90.00
#
_symmetry.space_group_name_H-M   'P 1'
#
loop_
_entity.id
_entity.type
_entity.pdbx_description
1 polymer ?
#
loop_
_entity_poly.entity_id
_entity_poly.type
_entity_poly.pdbx_seq_one_letter_code
_entity_poly.pdbx_strand_id
1 'polypeptide(L)'
;MAKKGDKMYKICIDPGHGGKDPGAVNGKYQEKNFTLDIAKKLAFFLESENEFKIIFTRTEDIYVSLDDRCSIANKNKCDFFISIHINSATNPAANGIETLCYEEFQSKNLAKYIQKALISATGAKDRGVKITNMLYVLNSTKMPAVLVEAGFISNQEDLELLIDNYYQDKIAGAIALGICDYFEIQTENKVFVTAPKRYKTIDEIPDYAKESVKKMCDTGAIKGDGESLDLSEDMLRLIVIFDRYINKG
;
A
#
# COMPACT_ATOMS: atom_id res chain seq x y z
N MET A 1 -24.08 27.37 4.42
CA MET A 1 -23.02 26.57 3.85
C MET A 1 -22.75 25.44 4.83
N ALA A 2 -23.06 24.19 4.49
CA ALA A 2 -22.74 23.05 5.33
C ALA A 2 -21.19 22.94 5.42
N LYS A 3 -20.66 22.76 6.61
CA LYS A 3 -19.23 22.53 6.82
C LYS A 3 -18.84 21.25 6.07
N LYS A 4 -17.77 21.28 5.28
CA LYS A 4 -17.20 20.17 4.47
C LYS A 4 -16.69 18.98 5.35
N GLY A 5 -17.11 18.87 6.61
CA GLY A 5 -16.59 17.99 7.65
C GLY A 5 -17.46 16.83 8.13
N ASP A 6 -18.65 16.60 7.55
CA ASP A 6 -19.61 15.61 8.12
C ASP A 6 -19.87 14.38 7.23
N LYS A 7 -19.23 14.27 6.07
CA LYS A 7 -19.45 13.11 5.19
C LYS A 7 -18.35 12.06 5.37
N MET A 8 -18.69 10.94 6.01
CA MET A 8 -17.84 9.75 6.07
C MET A 8 -18.02 8.92 4.80
N TYR A 9 -16.93 8.73 4.04
CA TYR A 9 -16.92 7.90 2.84
C TYR A 9 -16.63 6.44 3.20
N LYS A 10 -17.42 5.51 2.67
CA LYS A 10 -17.18 4.07 2.82
C LYS A 10 -16.34 3.56 1.65
N ILE A 11 -15.18 3.04 1.94
CA ILE A 11 -14.26 2.48 0.95
C ILE A 11 -14.21 0.96 1.11
N CYS A 12 -14.48 0.23 0.02
CA CYS A 12 -14.22 -1.20 0.00
C CYS A 12 -12.81 -1.45 -0.55
N ILE A 13 -11.94 -2.00 0.29
CA ILE A 13 -10.60 -2.47 -0.10
C ILE A 13 -10.67 -3.96 -0.36
N ASP A 14 -10.25 -4.38 -1.56
CA ASP A 14 -10.28 -5.75 -2.04
C ASP A 14 -8.86 -6.25 -2.29
N PRO A 15 -8.24 -6.97 -1.33
CA PRO A 15 -6.99 -7.67 -1.60
C PRO A 15 -7.27 -8.81 -2.58
N GLY A 16 -6.71 -8.75 -3.79
CA GLY A 16 -6.90 -9.79 -4.81
C GLY A 16 -6.48 -11.17 -4.34
N HIS A 17 -7.09 -12.23 -4.90
CA HIS A 17 -6.79 -13.62 -4.60
C HIS A 17 -7.04 -14.02 -3.13
N GLY A 18 -6.37 -15.08 -2.62
CA GLY A 18 -6.46 -15.53 -1.24
C GLY A 18 -6.84 -17.02 -1.07
N GLY A 19 -6.39 -17.62 0.02
CA GLY A 19 -6.61 -19.03 0.33
C GLY A 19 -6.06 -19.94 -0.76
N LYS A 20 -6.95 -20.70 -1.40
CA LYS A 20 -6.62 -21.64 -2.50
C LYS A 20 -6.22 -20.97 -3.81
N ASP A 21 -6.47 -19.67 -3.96
CA ASP A 21 -6.07 -18.89 -5.12
C ASP A 21 -4.82 -18.06 -4.80
N PRO A 22 -3.62 -18.49 -5.22
CA PRO A 22 -2.38 -17.79 -4.93
C PRO A 22 -2.19 -16.51 -5.75
N GLY A 23 -2.98 -16.32 -6.84
CA GLY A 23 -2.67 -15.37 -7.88
C GLY A 23 -1.42 -15.76 -8.67
N ALA A 24 -0.71 -14.80 -9.21
CA ALA A 24 0.57 -15.02 -9.87
C ALA A 24 1.64 -15.47 -8.86
N VAL A 25 2.55 -16.35 -9.32
CA VAL A 25 3.58 -16.98 -8.47
C VAL A 25 4.96 -16.84 -9.10
N ASN A 26 5.95 -16.44 -8.29
CA ASN A 26 7.36 -16.47 -8.66
C ASN A 26 8.17 -17.09 -7.51
N GLY A 27 8.67 -18.33 -7.71
CA GLY A 27 9.34 -19.11 -6.68
C GLY A 27 8.47 -19.32 -5.44
N LYS A 28 8.90 -18.81 -4.30
CA LYS A 28 8.14 -18.88 -3.03
C LYS A 28 7.13 -17.73 -2.86
N TYR A 29 7.15 -16.74 -3.73
CA TYR A 29 6.33 -15.55 -3.64
C TYR A 29 5.01 -15.73 -4.36
N GLN A 30 3.93 -15.34 -3.70
CA GLN A 30 2.55 -15.44 -4.19
C GLN A 30 1.90 -14.05 -4.14
N GLU A 31 1.22 -13.68 -5.20
CA GLU A 31 0.54 -12.39 -5.31
C GLU A 31 -0.39 -12.11 -4.14
N LYS A 32 -1.17 -13.11 -3.69
CA LYS A 32 -2.15 -12.99 -2.59
C LYS A 32 -1.56 -12.43 -1.29
N ASN A 33 -0.26 -12.64 -1.03
CA ASN A 33 0.41 -12.13 0.16
C ASN A 33 0.68 -10.63 0.02
N PHE A 34 1.28 -10.21 -1.09
CA PHE A 34 1.53 -8.80 -1.37
C PHE A 34 0.24 -7.97 -1.39
N THR A 35 -0.83 -8.51 -2.02
CA THR A 35 -2.11 -7.79 -2.10
C THR A 35 -2.72 -7.58 -0.72
N LEU A 36 -2.62 -8.57 0.17
CA LEU A 36 -3.12 -8.47 1.54
C LEU A 36 -2.29 -7.46 2.37
N ASP A 37 -0.97 -7.50 2.26
CA ASP A 37 -0.08 -6.63 3.00
C ASP A 37 -0.27 -5.17 2.59
N ILE A 38 -0.28 -4.88 1.28
CA ILE A 38 -0.52 -3.52 0.74
C ILE A 38 -1.92 -3.02 1.14
N ALA A 39 -2.95 -3.88 1.07
CA ALA A 39 -4.30 -3.50 1.43
C ALA A 39 -4.45 -3.15 2.92
N LYS A 40 -3.78 -3.87 3.82
CA LYS A 40 -3.76 -3.54 5.25
C LYS A 40 -3.06 -2.21 5.53
N LYS A 41 -1.94 -1.96 4.86
CA LYS A 41 -1.22 -0.69 4.93
C LYS A 41 -2.07 0.47 4.39
N LEU A 42 -2.78 0.26 3.27
CA LEU A 42 -3.71 1.25 2.72
C LEU A 42 -4.83 1.60 3.71
N ALA A 43 -5.43 0.58 4.35
CA ALA A 43 -6.45 0.82 5.37
C ALA A 43 -5.92 1.64 6.53
N PHE A 44 -4.72 1.30 7.04
CA PHE A 44 -4.07 2.07 8.11
C PHE A 44 -3.91 3.56 7.76
N PHE A 45 -3.48 3.86 6.54
CA PHE A 45 -3.35 5.25 6.09
C PHE A 45 -4.70 5.94 5.97
N LEU A 46 -5.72 5.30 5.41
CA LEU A 46 -7.04 5.90 5.25
C LEU A 46 -7.80 6.06 6.58
N GLU A 47 -7.63 5.13 7.52
CA GLU A 47 -8.25 5.21 8.85
C GLU A 47 -7.65 6.31 9.73
N SER A 48 -6.44 6.80 9.41
CA SER A 48 -5.88 7.98 10.07
C SER A 48 -6.60 9.29 9.70
N GLU A 49 -7.37 9.27 8.61
CA GLU A 49 -8.24 10.35 8.20
C GLU A 49 -9.67 10.04 8.66
N ASN A 50 -10.27 10.95 9.39
CA ASN A 50 -11.60 10.75 10.01
C ASN A 50 -12.76 10.66 9.00
N GLU A 51 -12.50 10.93 7.73
CA GLU A 51 -13.47 10.95 6.64
C GLU A 51 -13.75 9.58 6.04
N PHE A 52 -12.98 8.53 6.41
CA PHE A 52 -13.10 7.22 5.79
C PHE A 52 -13.55 6.13 6.75
N LYS A 53 -14.42 5.25 6.27
CA LYS A 53 -14.79 3.98 6.88
C LYS A 53 -14.38 2.85 5.95
N ILE A 54 -13.52 1.96 6.42
CA ILE A 54 -12.98 0.87 5.62
C ILE A 54 -13.84 -0.39 5.76
N ILE A 55 -14.10 -1.01 4.61
CA ILE A 55 -14.73 -2.34 4.48
C ILE A 55 -13.74 -3.21 3.70
N PHE A 56 -13.40 -4.38 4.21
CA PHE A 56 -12.55 -5.32 3.50
C PHE A 56 -13.37 -6.44 2.85
N THR A 57 -12.93 -6.95 1.71
CA THR A 57 -13.42 -8.22 1.16
C THR A 57 -12.79 -9.41 1.89
N ARG A 58 -11.53 -9.30 2.32
CA ARG A 58 -10.83 -10.23 3.21
C ARG A 58 -9.76 -9.51 4.02
N THR A 59 -9.51 -9.97 5.24
CA THR A 59 -8.45 -9.47 6.13
C THR A 59 -7.41 -10.53 6.45
N GLU A 60 -7.62 -11.76 5.94
CA GLU A 60 -6.79 -12.94 6.16
C GLU A 60 -6.54 -13.68 4.85
N ASP A 61 -5.69 -14.71 4.89
CA ASP A 61 -5.43 -15.58 3.72
C ASP A 61 -6.58 -16.57 3.50
N ILE A 62 -7.75 -16.06 3.13
CA ILE A 62 -8.95 -16.84 2.79
C ILE A 62 -9.36 -16.58 1.35
N TYR A 63 -10.00 -17.57 0.72
CA TYR A 63 -10.58 -17.41 -0.61
C TYR A 63 -11.92 -16.69 -0.53
N VAL A 64 -12.07 -15.63 -1.34
CA VAL A 64 -13.33 -14.92 -1.55
C VAL A 64 -13.64 -14.92 -3.04
N SER A 65 -14.82 -15.38 -3.42
CA SER A 65 -15.23 -15.42 -4.83
C SER A 65 -15.40 -14.00 -5.41
N LEU A 66 -15.33 -13.85 -6.73
CA LEU A 66 -15.54 -12.55 -7.38
C LEU A 66 -16.93 -11.99 -7.07
N ASP A 67 -17.96 -12.85 -7.03
CA ASP A 67 -19.33 -12.47 -6.66
C ASP A 67 -19.41 -11.97 -5.21
N ASP A 68 -18.75 -12.64 -4.28
CA ASP A 68 -18.75 -12.22 -2.87
C ASP A 68 -18.04 -10.88 -2.68
N ARG A 69 -16.92 -10.63 -3.38
CA ARG A 69 -16.21 -9.34 -3.37
C ARG A 69 -17.14 -8.20 -3.77
N CYS A 70 -17.82 -8.35 -4.90
CA CYS A 70 -18.81 -7.36 -5.37
C CYS A 70 -20.00 -7.24 -4.40
N SER A 71 -20.48 -8.37 -3.88
CA SER A 71 -21.60 -8.42 -2.95
C SER A 71 -21.30 -7.68 -1.64
N ILE A 72 -20.09 -7.85 -1.10
CA ILE A 72 -19.62 -7.13 0.10
C ILE A 72 -19.67 -5.63 -0.15
N ALA A 73 -19.06 -5.14 -1.24
CA ALA A 73 -19.03 -3.72 -1.57
C ALA A 73 -20.45 -3.16 -1.77
N ASN A 74 -21.28 -3.87 -2.56
CA ASN A 74 -22.63 -3.43 -2.92
C ASN A 74 -23.59 -3.42 -1.70
N LYS A 75 -23.59 -4.45 -0.87
CA LYS A 75 -24.42 -4.55 0.35
C LYS A 75 -24.06 -3.48 1.39
N ASN A 76 -22.79 -3.16 1.52
CA ASN A 76 -22.33 -2.11 2.43
C ASN A 76 -22.57 -0.70 1.87
N LYS A 77 -23.04 -0.58 0.60
CA LYS A 77 -23.23 0.70 -0.09
C LYS A 77 -21.97 1.54 -0.01
N CYS A 78 -20.84 0.95 -0.39
CA CYS A 78 -19.56 1.65 -0.42
C CYS A 78 -19.63 2.80 -1.44
N ASP A 79 -18.99 3.92 -1.12
CA ASP A 79 -18.88 5.06 -2.03
C ASP A 79 -17.84 4.80 -3.13
N PHE A 80 -16.93 3.82 -2.87
CA PHE A 80 -15.84 3.50 -3.75
C PHE A 80 -15.28 2.09 -3.49
N PHE A 81 -14.77 1.44 -4.54
CA PHE A 81 -14.15 0.11 -4.51
C PHE A 81 -12.74 0.17 -5.07
N ILE A 82 -11.77 -0.39 -4.36
CA ILE A 82 -10.40 -0.56 -4.84
C ILE A 82 -9.93 -1.99 -4.67
N SER A 83 -9.50 -2.61 -5.77
CA SER A 83 -8.84 -3.91 -5.78
C SER A 83 -7.33 -3.73 -5.91
N ILE A 84 -6.57 -4.49 -5.14
CA ILE A 84 -5.10 -4.48 -5.15
C ILE A 84 -4.61 -5.80 -5.74
N HIS A 85 -3.77 -5.69 -6.76
CA HIS A 85 -3.19 -6.79 -7.52
C HIS A 85 -1.70 -6.59 -7.80
N ILE A 86 -1.03 -7.66 -8.18
CA ILE A 86 0.34 -7.65 -8.68
C ILE A 86 0.36 -8.37 -10.03
N ASN A 87 0.70 -7.66 -11.06
CA ASN A 87 0.70 -8.12 -12.44
C ASN A 87 1.70 -9.26 -12.70
N SER A 88 1.49 -9.97 -13.77
CA SER A 88 2.41 -10.98 -14.28
C SER A 88 2.38 -11.05 -15.81
N ALA A 89 3.52 -11.31 -16.42
CA ALA A 89 3.63 -11.46 -17.85
C ALA A 89 4.61 -12.60 -18.22
N THR A 90 4.41 -13.20 -19.39
CA THR A 90 5.36 -14.18 -19.95
C THR A 90 6.69 -13.54 -20.31
N ASN A 91 6.69 -12.26 -20.69
CA ASN A 91 7.90 -11.49 -20.89
C ASN A 91 8.43 -10.96 -19.55
N PRO A 92 9.57 -11.45 -19.04
CA PRO A 92 10.11 -11.01 -17.75
C PRO A 92 10.61 -9.56 -17.74
N ALA A 93 10.77 -8.93 -18.91
CA ALA A 93 11.09 -7.51 -19.01
C ALA A 93 9.89 -6.58 -18.80
N ALA A 94 8.66 -7.12 -18.71
CA ALA A 94 7.48 -6.32 -18.40
C ALA A 94 7.53 -5.87 -16.95
N ASN A 95 7.45 -4.55 -16.69
CA ASN A 95 7.56 -3.93 -15.38
C ASN A 95 6.70 -2.68 -15.27
N GLY A 96 6.54 -2.16 -14.06
CA GLY A 96 5.89 -0.90 -13.75
C GLY A 96 4.46 -1.03 -13.24
N ILE A 97 3.82 0.10 -13.00
CA ILE A 97 2.52 0.21 -12.34
C ILE A 97 1.45 0.68 -13.32
N GLU A 98 0.26 0.07 -13.26
CA GLU A 98 -0.92 0.49 -14.00
C GLU A 98 -2.18 0.46 -13.12
N THR A 99 -3.13 1.33 -13.42
CA THR A 99 -4.43 1.35 -12.76
C THR A 99 -5.53 1.07 -13.78
N LEU A 100 -6.33 0.04 -13.55
CA LEU A 100 -7.42 -0.36 -14.42
C LEU A 100 -8.75 0.17 -13.88
N CYS A 101 -9.63 0.57 -14.79
CA CYS A 101 -10.99 1.00 -14.44
C CYS A 101 -11.98 0.64 -15.53
N TYR A 102 -13.28 0.65 -15.17
CA TYR A 102 -14.34 0.61 -16.17
C TYR A 102 -14.51 1.98 -16.84
N GLU A 103 -15.15 2.01 -18.04
CA GLU A 103 -15.35 3.22 -18.83
C GLU A 103 -16.45 4.15 -18.23
N GLU A 104 -16.33 4.48 -16.99
CA GLU A 104 -17.20 5.40 -16.27
C GLU A 104 -16.37 6.60 -15.81
N PHE A 105 -16.96 7.80 -15.88
CA PHE A 105 -16.23 9.05 -15.69
C PHE A 105 -15.58 9.15 -14.29
N GLN A 106 -16.29 8.71 -13.24
CA GLN A 106 -15.81 8.81 -11.87
C GLN A 106 -14.66 7.81 -11.63
N SER A 107 -14.81 6.57 -12.12
CA SER A 107 -13.77 5.54 -12.06
C SER A 107 -12.50 5.97 -12.79
N LYS A 108 -12.63 6.57 -13.98
CA LYS A 108 -11.49 7.08 -14.77
C LYS A 108 -10.77 8.21 -14.04
N ASN A 109 -11.49 9.13 -13.44
CA ASN A 109 -10.88 10.24 -12.70
C ASN A 109 -10.13 9.73 -11.48
N LEU A 110 -10.77 8.87 -10.68
CA LEU A 110 -10.14 8.26 -9.54
C LEU A 110 -8.86 7.49 -9.92
N ALA A 111 -8.92 6.67 -10.98
CA ALA A 111 -7.76 5.95 -11.49
C ALA A 111 -6.61 6.89 -11.86
N LYS A 112 -6.89 8.07 -12.43
CA LYS A 112 -5.86 9.07 -12.77
C LYS A 112 -5.19 9.66 -11.53
N TYR A 113 -5.97 9.99 -10.49
CA TYR A 113 -5.41 10.51 -9.24
C TYR A 113 -4.49 9.47 -8.58
N ILE A 114 -4.96 8.23 -8.47
CA ILE A 114 -4.20 7.12 -7.89
C ILE A 114 -2.94 6.83 -8.72
N GLN A 115 -3.06 6.69 -10.05
CA GLN A 115 -1.90 6.43 -10.92
C GLN A 115 -0.84 7.53 -10.80
N LYS A 116 -1.26 8.80 -10.84
CA LYS A 116 -0.35 9.93 -10.69
C LYS A 116 0.40 9.89 -9.35
N ALA A 117 -0.31 9.64 -8.26
CA ALA A 117 0.29 9.56 -6.93
C ALA A 117 1.27 8.38 -6.82
N LEU A 118 0.89 7.19 -7.34
CA LEU A 118 1.74 6.01 -7.36
C LEU A 118 3.06 6.28 -8.09
N ILE A 119 3.01 6.84 -9.29
CA ILE A 119 4.23 7.10 -10.06
C ILE A 119 5.10 8.16 -9.38
N SER A 120 4.48 9.21 -8.84
CA SER A 120 5.22 10.25 -8.11
C SER A 120 5.96 9.71 -6.88
N ALA A 121 5.34 8.78 -6.15
CA ALA A 121 5.90 8.24 -4.91
C ALA A 121 6.94 7.15 -5.14
N THR A 122 6.70 6.27 -6.12
CA THR A 122 7.51 5.07 -6.32
C THR A 122 8.64 5.28 -7.31
N GLY A 123 8.49 6.20 -8.26
CA GLY A 123 9.40 6.33 -9.41
C GLY A 123 9.32 5.17 -10.40
N ALA A 124 8.35 4.25 -10.22
CA ALA A 124 8.17 3.11 -11.10
C ALA A 124 7.80 3.55 -12.52
N LYS A 125 8.00 2.66 -13.48
CA LYS A 125 7.57 2.89 -14.85
C LYS A 125 6.06 3.10 -14.90
N ASP A 126 5.65 4.24 -15.45
CA ASP A 126 4.24 4.56 -15.68
C ASP A 126 3.69 3.79 -16.88
N ARG A 127 2.76 2.88 -16.59
CA ARG A 127 2.01 2.14 -17.63
C ARG A 127 0.65 2.77 -17.89
N GLY A 128 0.29 3.77 -17.10
CA GLY A 128 -0.91 4.59 -17.25
C GLY A 128 -2.20 3.93 -16.77
N VAL A 129 -3.29 4.66 -16.98
CA VAL A 129 -4.64 4.16 -16.72
C VAL A 129 -5.13 3.34 -17.90
N LYS A 130 -5.68 2.14 -17.62
CA LYS A 130 -6.26 1.23 -18.62
C LYS A 130 -7.76 1.13 -18.43
N ILE A 131 -8.49 1.29 -19.52
CA ILE A 131 -9.94 1.06 -19.54
C ILE A 131 -10.18 -0.39 -19.96
N THR A 132 -10.97 -1.10 -19.17
CA THR A 132 -11.32 -2.50 -19.45
C THR A 132 -12.73 -2.83 -19.00
N ASN A 133 -13.42 -3.66 -19.76
CA ASN A 133 -14.71 -4.26 -19.42
C ASN A 133 -14.58 -5.75 -19.09
N MET A 134 -13.36 -6.27 -19.00
CA MET A 134 -13.12 -7.71 -18.81
C MET A 134 -12.97 -8.12 -17.34
N LEU A 135 -12.84 -7.16 -16.42
CA LEU A 135 -12.64 -7.46 -15.00
C LEU A 135 -13.97 -7.45 -14.25
N TYR A 136 -14.35 -8.63 -13.78
CA TYR A 136 -15.65 -8.85 -13.13
C TYR A 136 -15.93 -7.90 -11.97
N VAL A 137 -14.94 -7.71 -11.08
CA VAL A 137 -15.09 -6.84 -9.90
C VAL A 137 -15.30 -5.36 -10.26
N LEU A 138 -14.77 -4.91 -11.39
CA LEU A 138 -14.98 -3.54 -11.87
C LEU A 138 -16.36 -3.34 -12.52
N ASN A 139 -16.91 -4.39 -13.15
CA ASN A 139 -18.18 -4.32 -13.88
C ASN A 139 -19.39 -4.60 -12.97
N SER A 140 -19.21 -5.37 -11.90
CA SER A 140 -20.30 -5.87 -11.05
C SER A 140 -20.44 -5.11 -9.74
N THR A 141 -19.52 -4.21 -9.43
CA THR A 141 -19.65 -3.22 -8.34
C THR A 141 -20.50 -2.02 -8.82
N LYS A 142 -21.30 -1.44 -7.90
CA LYS A 142 -22.28 -0.38 -8.20
C LYS A 142 -21.77 1.05 -7.92
N MET A 143 -20.55 1.17 -7.49
CA MET A 143 -19.86 2.42 -7.17
C MET A 143 -18.64 2.58 -8.10
N PRO A 144 -18.03 3.76 -8.16
CA PRO A 144 -16.75 3.93 -8.84
C PRO A 144 -15.73 2.88 -8.36
N ALA A 145 -15.09 2.19 -9.31
CA ALA A 145 -14.22 1.06 -9.02
C ALA A 145 -12.91 1.14 -9.82
N VAL A 146 -11.82 0.82 -9.14
CA VAL A 146 -10.50 0.72 -9.77
C VAL A 146 -9.77 -0.55 -9.31
N LEU A 147 -8.82 -1.02 -10.12
CA LEU A 147 -7.89 -2.07 -9.78
C LEU A 147 -6.47 -1.56 -10.03
N VAL A 148 -5.63 -1.67 -9.02
CA VAL A 148 -4.22 -1.28 -9.09
C VAL A 148 -3.37 -2.52 -9.28
N GLU A 149 -2.57 -2.53 -10.34
CA GLU A 149 -1.48 -3.47 -10.58
C GLU A 149 -0.18 -2.80 -10.12
N ALA A 150 0.27 -3.15 -8.92
CA ALA A 150 1.31 -2.42 -8.19
C ALA A 150 2.74 -2.81 -8.58
N GLY A 151 2.93 -3.49 -9.68
CA GLY A 151 4.21 -4.00 -10.19
C GLY A 151 4.02 -5.38 -10.82
N PHE A 152 5.10 -6.00 -11.30
CA PHE A 152 5.08 -7.32 -11.92
C PHE A 152 5.84 -8.33 -11.08
N ILE A 153 5.16 -9.33 -10.53
CA ILE A 153 5.80 -10.41 -9.79
C ILE A 153 6.75 -11.24 -10.68
N SER A 154 6.52 -11.25 -11.99
CA SER A 154 7.34 -11.93 -12.99
C SER A 154 8.63 -11.17 -13.37
N ASN A 155 8.74 -9.90 -12.98
CA ASN A 155 9.92 -9.08 -13.20
C ASN A 155 10.79 -9.06 -11.94
N GLN A 156 12.10 -9.29 -12.10
CA GLN A 156 13.00 -9.42 -10.96
C GLN A 156 13.14 -8.12 -10.16
N GLU A 157 13.26 -6.98 -10.85
CA GLU A 157 13.41 -5.67 -10.20
C GLU A 157 12.14 -5.27 -9.45
N ASP A 158 10.96 -5.43 -10.08
CA ASP A 158 9.67 -5.17 -9.43
C ASP A 158 9.46 -6.09 -8.22
N LEU A 159 9.84 -7.38 -8.32
CA LEU A 159 9.72 -8.33 -7.23
C LEU A 159 10.61 -7.95 -6.04
N GLU A 160 11.86 -7.56 -6.27
CA GLU A 160 12.75 -7.09 -5.21
C GLU A 160 12.19 -5.87 -4.47
N LEU A 161 11.59 -4.94 -5.21
CA LEU A 161 10.88 -3.81 -4.63
C LEU A 161 9.62 -4.25 -3.86
N LEU A 162 8.82 -5.17 -4.40
CA LEU A 162 7.59 -5.65 -3.75
C LEU A 162 7.85 -6.42 -2.45
N ILE A 163 9.01 -7.05 -2.30
CA ILE A 163 9.43 -7.71 -1.06
C ILE A 163 9.78 -6.69 0.03
N ASP A 164 10.22 -5.49 -0.33
CA ASP A 164 10.53 -4.45 0.62
C ASP A 164 9.24 -3.86 1.22
N ASN A 165 9.07 -4.05 2.53
CA ASN A 165 7.95 -3.49 3.29
C ASN A 165 7.80 -1.99 3.12
N TYR A 166 8.92 -1.28 3.00
CA TYR A 166 8.94 0.15 2.79
C TYR A 166 8.38 0.56 1.42
N TYR A 167 8.70 -0.20 0.37
CA TYR A 167 8.12 0.04 -0.95
C TYR A 167 6.61 -0.22 -0.95
N GLN A 168 6.14 -1.24 -0.22
CA GLN A 168 4.71 -1.48 -0.01
C GLN A 168 4.04 -0.32 0.74
N ASP A 169 4.71 0.28 1.74
CA ASP A 169 4.22 1.48 2.42
C ASP A 169 4.10 2.68 1.46
N LYS A 170 5.07 2.86 0.56
CA LYS A 170 4.98 3.88 -0.50
C LYS A 170 3.77 3.66 -1.43
N ILE A 171 3.55 2.41 -1.87
CA ILE A 171 2.40 2.06 -2.70
C ILE A 171 1.11 2.40 -1.96
N ALA A 172 0.94 1.90 -0.75
CA ALA A 172 -0.26 2.09 0.05
C ALA A 172 -0.52 3.58 0.35
N GLY A 173 0.50 4.31 0.78
CA GLY A 173 0.41 5.75 1.04
C GLY A 173 0.10 6.57 -0.21
N ALA A 174 0.67 6.20 -1.36
CA ALA A 174 0.37 6.86 -2.63
C ALA A 174 -1.08 6.63 -3.08
N ILE A 175 -1.59 5.41 -2.91
CA ILE A 175 -3.01 5.12 -3.18
C ILE A 175 -3.89 5.96 -2.26
N ALA A 176 -3.60 6.01 -0.96
CA ALA A 176 -4.34 6.82 0.00
C ALA A 176 -4.34 8.31 -0.39
N LEU A 177 -3.18 8.85 -0.77
CA LEU A 177 -3.07 10.23 -1.23
C LEU A 177 -3.92 10.48 -2.49
N GLY A 178 -3.85 9.59 -3.48
CA GLY A 178 -4.65 9.70 -4.70
C GLY A 178 -6.16 9.68 -4.42
N ILE A 179 -6.60 8.89 -3.43
CA ILE A 179 -7.99 8.87 -2.95
C ILE A 179 -8.34 10.20 -2.28
N CYS A 180 -7.52 10.69 -1.36
CA CYS A 180 -7.74 11.96 -0.67
C CYS A 180 -7.80 13.14 -1.66
N ASP A 181 -6.88 13.19 -2.61
CA ASP A 181 -6.87 14.21 -3.67
C ASP A 181 -8.16 14.17 -4.51
N TYR A 182 -8.65 12.98 -4.86
CA TYR A 182 -9.90 12.81 -5.60
C TYR A 182 -11.11 13.34 -4.83
N PHE A 183 -11.19 13.09 -3.52
CA PHE A 183 -12.26 13.58 -2.66
C PHE A 183 -12.04 15.01 -2.14
N GLU A 184 -10.94 15.66 -2.53
CA GLU A 184 -10.53 16.98 -2.04
C GLU A 184 -10.41 17.06 -0.51
N ILE A 185 -10.00 15.95 0.12
CA ILE A 185 -9.72 15.87 1.54
C ILE A 185 -8.32 16.43 1.79
N GLN A 186 -8.25 17.41 2.71
CA GLN A 186 -6.98 17.99 3.13
C GLN A 186 -6.34 17.04 4.13
N THR A 187 -5.33 16.31 3.72
CA THR A 187 -4.55 15.49 4.64
C THR A 187 -3.63 16.41 5.46
N GLU A 188 -3.81 16.44 6.78
CA GLU A 188 -2.90 17.17 7.68
C GLU A 188 -1.50 16.54 7.66
N ASN A 189 -1.43 15.27 7.37
CA ASN A 189 -0.20 14.49 7.25
C ASN A 189 0.10 14.18 5.78
N LYS A 190 0.74 15.11 5.06
CA LYS A 190 1.40 14.80 3.77
C LYS A 190 2.49 13.70 3.90
N VAL A 191 2.57 13.06 5.07
CA VAL A 191 3.51 12.00 5.43
C VAL A 191 3.26 10.71 4.64
N PHE A 192 2.10 10.53 3.99
CA PHE A 192 1.80 9.33 3.20
C PHE A 192 2.79 9.05 2.05
N VAL A 193 3.55 10.06 1.63
CA VAL A 193 4.40 9.96 0.44
C VAL A 193 5.87 10.20 0.72
N THR A 194 6.20 10.85 1.83
CA THR A 194 7.57 10.83 2.32
C THR A 194 7.72 9.59 3.16
N ALA A 195 8.24 8.61 2.53
CA ALA A 195 8.73 7.44 3.23
C ALA A 195 9.45 7.85 4.51
N PRO A 196 9.22 7.19 5.64
CA PRO A 196 10.04 7.42 6.80
C PRO A 196 11.49 7.31 6.36
N LYS A 197 12.27 8.35 6.64
CA LYS A 197 13.70 8.33 6.36
C LYS A 197 14.26 7.06 6.95
N ARG A 198 14.91 6.24 6.11
CA ARG A 198 15.57 5.02 6.57
C ARG A 198 17.06 5.30 6.68
N TYR A 199 17.62 4.90 7.78
CA TYR A 199 19.02 5.08 8.10
C TYR A 199 19.74 3.76 7.87
N LYS A 200 20.61 3.72 6.89
CA LYS A 200 21.32 2.51 6.46
C LYS A 200 22.65 2.32 7.19
N THR A 201 23.27 3.41 7.61
CA THR A 201 24.53 3.41 8.33
C THR A 201 24.43 4.19 9.63
N ILE A 202 25.35 3.93 10.57
CA ILE A 202 25.42 4.67 11.84
C ILE A 202 25.66 6.16 11.59
N ASP A 203 26.37 6.54 10.55
CA ASP A 203 26.67 7.93 10.25
C ASP A 203 25.45 8.74 9.81
N GLU A 204 24.47 8.08 9.20
CA GLU A 204 23.20 8.70 8.81
C GLU A 204 22.24 8.94 9.97
N ILE A 205 22.46 8.26 11.12
CA ILE A 205 21.57 8.32 12.27
C ILE A 205 21.70 9.67 12.97
N PRO A 206 20.55 10.30 13.35
CA PRO A 206 20.57 11.54 14.11
C PRO A 206 21.28 11.39 15.45
N ASP A 207 21.95 12.44 15.89
CA ASP A 207 22.78 12.43 17.13
C ASP A 207 22.02 11.93 18.35
N TYR A 208 20.71 12.23 18.46
CA TYR A 208 19.91 11.80 19.61
C TYR A 208 19.78 10.28 19.78
N ALA A 209 19.95 9.51 18.69
CA ALA A 209 19.80 8.04 18.69
C ALA A 209 21.12 7.30 18.42
N LYS A 210 22.13 8.01 17.95
CA LYS A 210 23.38 7.42 17.45
C LYS A 210 24.09 6.54 18.48
N GLU A 211 24.18 7.01 19.74
CA GLU A 211 24.82 6.28 20.82
C GLU A 211 24.04 5.01 21.19
N SER A 212 22.71 5.12 21.33
CA SER A 212 21.84 3.97 21.67
C SER A 212 21.88 2.89 20.58
N VAL A 213 21.84 3.30 19.29
CA VAL A 213 21.92 2.35 18.17
C VAL A 213 23.30 1.67 18.16
N LYS A 214 24.38 2.42 18.35
CA LYS A 214 25.74 1.86 18.40
C LYS A 214 25.88 0.79 19.49
N LYS A 215 25.40 1.08 20.69
CA LYS A 215 25.38 0.08 21.80
C LYS A 215 24.64 -1.19 21.43
N MET A 216 23.46 -1.05 20.79
CA MET A 216 22.68 -2.22 20.38
C MET A 216 23.31 -3.01 19.23
N CYS A 217 24.05 -2.36 18.34
CA CYS A 217 24.86 -3.03 17.34
C CYS A 217 26.04 -3.79 17.98
N ASP A 218 26.76 -3.15 18.92
CA ASP A 218 27.89 -3.73 19.63
C ASP A 218 27.50 -4.97 20.46
N THR A 219 26.28 -4.99 21.01
CA THR A 219 25.73 -6.15 21.74
C THR A 219 25.11 -7.21 20.81
N GLY A 220 25.02 -6.93 19.51
CA GLY A 220 24.38 -7.81 18.54
C GLY A 220 22.85 -7.84 18.62
N ALA A 221 22.23 -6.94 19.37
CA ALA A 221 20.78 -6.79 19.43
C ALA A 221 20.20 -6.26 18.11
N ILE A 222 20.98 -5.48 17.38
CA ILE A 222 20.68 -5.01 16.02
C ILE A 222 21.81 -5.49 15.12
N LYS A 223 21.47 -6.27 14.09
CA LYS A 223 22.45 -6.83 13.15
C LYS A 223 22.30 -6.28 11.74
N GLY A 224 21.14 -5.66 11.41
CA GLY A 224 20.82 -5.33 10.02
C GLY A 224 20.74 -6.57 9.13
N ASP A 225 20.87 -6.36 7.84
CA ASP A 225 20.95 -7.43 6.83
C ASP A 225 22.38 -7.88 6.51
N GLY A 226 23.37 -7.35 7.22
CA GLY A 226 24.80 -7.56 6.99
C GLY A 226 25.45 -6.48 6.13
N GLU A 227 24.67 -5.69 5.41
CA GLU A 227 25.13 -4.57 4.57
C GLU A 227 24.60 -3.22 5.07
N SER A 228 23.41 -3.22 5.68
CA SER A 228 22.78 -1.99 6.19
C SER A 228 21.98 -2.22 7.47
N LEU A 229 21.74 -1.15 8.24
CA LEU A 229 20.93 -1.19 9.46
C LEU A 229 19.43 -1.13 9.19
N ASP A 230 19.02 -0.45 8.12
CA ASP A 230 17.65 -0.24 7.67
C ASP A 230 16.66 0.18 8.77
N LEU A 231 17.03 1.18 9.57
CA LEU A 231 16.25 1.68 10.70
C LEU A 231 15.36 2.86 10.29
N SER A 232 14.09 2.84 10.69
CA SER A 232 13.18 3.99 10.55
C SER A 232 13.32 4.94 11.75
N GLU A 233 12.77 6.17 11.62
CA GLU A 233 12.73 7.16 12.71
C GLU A 233 12.01 6.61 13.95
N ASP A 234 10.92 5.87 13.79
CA ASP A 234 10.18 5.27 14.90
C ASP A 234 10.98 4.16 15.58
N MET A 235 11.72 3.36 14.80
CA MET A 235 12.65 2.38 15.36
C MET A 235 13.74 3.06 16.18
N LEU A 236 14.29 4.18 15.71
CA LEU A 236 15.28 4.94 16.48
C LEU A 236 14.72 5.43 17.79
N ARG A 237 13.50 5.96 17.81
CA ARG A 237 12.82 6.39 19.04
C ARG A 237 12.62 5.25 20.03
N LEU A 238 12.17 4.09 19.54
CA LEU A 238 12.02 2.89 20.37
C LEU A 238 13.36 2.42 20.93
N ILE A 239 14.42 2.38 20.12
CA ILE A 239 15.78 2.02 20.54
C ILE A 239 16.25 2.94 21.67
N VAL A 240 16.06 4.25 21.55
CA VAL A 240 16.44 5.21 22.59
C VAL A 240 15.62 5.02 23.88
N ILE A 241 14.32 4.75 23.76
CA ILE A 241 13.47 4.46 24.92
C ILE A 241 13.95 3.19 25.65
N PHE A 242 14.23 2.12 24.90
CA PHE A 242 14.74 0.87 25.45
C PHE A 242 16.11 1.04 26.11
N ASP A 243 17.05 1.72 25.45
CA ASP A 243 18.38 1.99 26.01
C ASP A 243 18.27 2.75 27.33
N ARG A 244 17.43 3.77 27.38
CA ARG A 244 17.18 4.54 28.62
C ARG A 244 16.48 3.72 29.71
N TYR A 245 15.61 2.77 29.33
CA TYR A 245 14.92 1.91 30.29
C TYR A 245 15.86 0.90 30.92
N ILE A 246 16.71 0.26 30.12
CA ILE A 246 17.69 -0.75 30.59
C ILE A 246 18.78 -0.10 31.46
N ASN A 247 19.20 1.11 31.13
CA ASN A 247 20.28 1.81 31.84
C ASN A 247 19.79 2.73 32.99
N LYS A 248 18.52 2.61 33.41
CA LYS A 248 17.96 3.31 34.60
C LYS A 248 18.07 2.48 35.88
N GLY A 249 18.89 1.43 35.92
CA GLY A 249 19.21 0.61 37.09
C GLY A 249 20.52 1.03 37.76
#